data_bdd075cc890fe35c4e9e114e0ec2e6b6
#
_entry.id   bdd075cc890fe35c4e9e114e0ec2e6b6
#
_cell.length_a   1.000
_cell.length_b   1.000
_cell.length_c   1.000
_cell.angle_alpha   90.00
_cell.angle_beta   90.00
_cell.angle_gamma   90.00
#
_symmetry.space_group_name_H-M   'P 1'
#
loop_
_entity.id
_entity.type
_entity.pdbx_description
1 polymer ?
#
loop_
_entity_poly.entity_id
_entity_poly.type
_entity_poly.pdbx_seq_one_letter_code
_entity_poly.pdbx_strand_id
1 'polypeptide(L)'
;MKSRSLGVLAVSAVAISIAHAQASSADILKTIDQLVEENRQLEQQNKKLMEQIAALRQALVNEQGQAPAASAPAPAPQTPAGTVSAQGQAKDTGGVSSSQPADEDDKSLFPKASDGEPAIFGEFNPGRGFTVGKGEYGELNLSGYMVARYLNQLPPDQSATDHLGRPIAVMPRQDFQFHRVMLFSQGWLFSPKFQYSTFVWTVQDTNQVAVGGALYYSFGKYATIGMGWNAYPGTQSLQGSHPYWQSYDRVMADEFFRPYFSQGIFGQGTIFGKLEYRWMVGNNNSNLDVPASKLDRDLSAGAALTWLPTTGEFGPRGAFGDYERHEKLATRFNLAFTYSPEDRQSPAGSAAGNTTLRLADSLNIFDTNAFANGVTVTRVRYRLLSAAAGMKLHGFWLQGEGYYRKLDQFIATGPMPVGAVRDTGFYVQAAYMVVPQRFELYGGTSYVFSGYGRPHEFISGGNYYPWNTRNLRLNMQVLNVYQSPVSSTFGFYLGKITGPVVAIGFTALY
;
A
#
# COMPACT_ATOMS: atom_id res chain seq x y z
N MET A 1 -36.57 39.61 51.48
CA MET A 1 -37.30 39.08 50.33
C MET A 1 -36.39 38.97 49.08
N LYS A 2 -35.36 38.15 49.06
CA LYS A 2 -34.47 37.92 47.85
C LYS A 2 -33.86 36.55 47.86
N SER A 3 -34.59 35.47 48.09
CA SER A 3 -34.04 34.11 48.04
C SER A 3 -34.94 33.05 47.36
N ARG A 4 -36.07 33.45 46.75
CA ARG A 4 -36.99 32.49 46.11
C ARG A 4 -36.92 32.44 44.58
N SER A 5 -36.19 33.35 43.89
CA SER A 5 -36.11 33.39 42.41
C SER A 5 -34.96 32.60 41.80
N LEU A 6 -33.95 32.21 42.57
CA LEU A 6 -32.84 31.40 42.01
C LEU A 6 -33.16 29.89 41.90
N GLY A 7 -34.05 29.38 42.75
CA GLY A 7 -34.42 27.96 42.74
C GLY A 7 -35.29 27.54 41.56
N VAL A 8 -36.12 28.42 41.04
CA VAL A 8 -37.01 28.13 39.91
C VAL A 8 -36.26 28.07 38.57
N LEU A 9 -35.25 28.91 38.39
CA LEU A 9 -34.41 28.91 37.18
C LEU A 9 -33.50 27.68 37.08
N ALA A 10 -32.97 27.18 38.19
CA ALA A 10 -32.15 25.97 38.23
C ALA A 10 -32.96 24.70 37.93
N VAL A 11 -34.17 24.58 38.42
CA VAL A 11 -35.08 23.45 38.17
C VAL A 11 -35.54 23.44 36.70
N SER A 12 -35.82 24.62 36.13
CA SER A 12 -36.20 24.72 34.71
C SER A 12 -35.06 24.36 33.77
N ALA A 13 -33.80 24.73 34.05
CA ALA A 13 -32.65 24.38 33.26
C ALA A 13 -32.35 22.87 33.30
N VAL A 14 -32.50 22.22 34.44
CA VAL A 14 -32.32 20.76 34.57
C VAL A 14 -33.45 20.01 33.84
N ALA A 15 -34.69 20.49 33.93
CA ALA A 15 -35.82 19.88 33.23
C ALA A 15 -35.69 19.98 31.69
N ILE A 16 -35.19 21.10 31.17
CA ILE A 16 -34.93 21.28 29.73
C ILE A 16 -33.77 20.38 29.28
N SER A 17 -32.73 20.23 30.08
CA SER A 17 -31.61 19.34 29.77
C SER A 17 -32.00 17.85 29.77
N ILE A 18 -32.88 17.45 30.70
CA ILE A 18 -33.41 16.07 30.76
C ILE A 18 -34.35 15.81 29.58
N ALA A 19 -35.19 16.77 29.20
CA ALA A 19 -36.09 16.64 28.04
C ALA A 19 -35.30 16.54 26.71
N HIS A 20 -34.20 17.28 26.54
CA HIS A 20 -33.31 17.16 25.36
C HIS A 20 -32.56 15.83 25.36
N ALA A 21 -32.11 15.33 26.49
CA ALA A 21 -31.45 14.01 26.58
C ALA A 21 -32.44 12.86 26.28
N GLN A 22 -33.69 12.98 26.68
CA GLN A 22 -34.74 12.00 26.39
C GLN A 22 -35.18 12.03 24.92
N ALA A 23 -35.27 13.21 24.28
CA ALA A 23 -35.55 13.32 22.85
C ALA A 23 -34.40 12.71 22.00
N SER A 24 -33.15 12.94 22.38
CA SER A 24 -31.99 12.36 21.73
C SER A 24 -31.92 10.82 21.85
N SER A 25 -32.30 10.27 23.00
CA SER A 25 -32.34 8.81 23.18
C SER A 25 -33.49 8.14 22.42
N ALA A 26 -34.65 8.82 22.31
CA ALA A 26 -35.77 8.31 21.51
C ALA A 26 -35.47 8.30 20.01
N ASP A 27 -34.74 9.30 19.49
CA ASP A 27 -34.29 9.34 18.12
C ASP A 27 -33.25 8.25 17.81
N ILE A 28 -32.35 7.97 18.74
CA ILE A 28 -31.38 6.88 18.63
C ILE A 28 -32.10 5.53 18.60
N LEU A 29 -33.05 5.30 19.49
CA LEU A 29 -33.84 4.06 19.52
C LEU A 29 -34.59 3.86 18.20
N LYS A 30 -35.23 4.88 17.66
CA LYS A 30 -35.91 4.83 16.36
C LYS A 30 -34.99 4.50 15.22
N THR A 31 -33.77 5.05 15.22
CA THR A 31 -32.75 4.74 14.21
C THR A 31 -32.27 3.30 14.35
N ILE A 32 -32.10 2.79 15.56
CA ILE A 32 -31.75 1.38 15.81
C ILE A 32 -32.86 0.46 15.30
N ASP A 33 -34.12 0.74 15.60
CA ASP A 33 -35.26 -0.06 15.12
C ASP A 33 -35.33 -0.07 13.58
N GLN A 34 -35.04 1.06 12.94
CA GLN A 34 -35.00 1.15 11.49
C GLN A 34 -33.85 0.30 10.88
N LEU A 35 -32.65 0.37 11.49
CA LEU A 35 -31.52 -0.46 11.05
C LEU A 35 -31.76 -1.97 11.25
N VAL A 36 -32.44 -2.34 12.33
CA VAL A 36 -32.82 -3.75 12.57
C VAL A 36 -33.80 -4.23 11.51
N GLU A 37 -34.77 -3.41 11.13
CA GLU A 37 -35.72 -3.79 10.06
C GLU A 37 -35.06 -3.84 8.69
N GLU A 38 -34.16 -2.92 8.35
CA GLU A 38 -33.36 -2.97 7.11
C GLU A 38 -32.49 -4.23 7.04
N ASN A 39 -31.86 -4.61 8.16
CA ASN A 39 -31.08 -5.85 8.24
C ASN A 39 -31.94 -7.09 7.99
N ARG A 40 -33.14 -7.12 8.58
CA ARG A 40 -34.10 -8.22 8.36
C ARG A 40 -34.56 -8.32 6.92
N GLN A 41 -34.75 -7.19 6.24
CA GLN A 41 -35.08 -7.17 4.81
C GLN A 41 -33.92 -7.67 3.95
N LEU A 42 -32.67 -7.30 4.25
CA LEU A 42 -31.47 -7.81 3.59
C LEU A 42 -31.30 -9.32 3.79
N GLU A 43 -31.56 -9.86 4.98
CA GLU A 43 -31.53 -11.30 5.21
C GLU A 43 -32.56 -12.04 4.37
N GLN A 44 -33.77 -11.49 4.24
CA GLN A 44 -34.81 -12.08 3.37
C GLN A 44 -34.43 -12.06 1.90
N GLN A 45 -33.82 -10.96 1.43
CA GLN A 45 -33.32 -10.87 0.06
C GLN A 45 -32.21 -11.89 -0.20
N ASN A 46 -31.25 -12.04 0.71
CA ASN A 46 -30.18 -13.02 0.62
C ASN A 46 -30.73 -14.45 0.56
N LYS A 47 -31.73 -14.76 1.37
CA LYS A 47 -32.38 -16.09 1.31
C LYS A 47 -33.03 -16.37 -0.05
N LYS A 48 -33.75 -15.41 -0.61
CA LYS A 48 -34.32 -15.54 -1.96
C LYS A 48 -33.26 -15.73 -3.04
N LEU A 49 -32.15 -15.02 -2.92
CA LEU A 49 -31.02 -15.15 -3.86
C LEU A 49 -30.40 -16.55 -3.80
N MET A 50 -30.22 -17.09 -2.61
CA MET A 50 -29.71 -18.44 -2.42
C MET A 50 -30.68 -19.51 -2.98
N GLU A 51 -31.98 -19.33 -2.84
CA GLU A 51 -33.00 -20.21 -3.45
C GLU A 51 -32.94 -20.14 -4.97
N GLN A 52 -32.77 -18.97 -5.58
CA GLN A 52 -32.59 -18.80 -7.02
C GLN A 52 -31.31 -19.47 -7.52
N ILE A 53 -30.18 -19.33 -6.80
CA ILE A 53 -28.92 -20.00 -7.15
C ILE A 53 -29.08 -21.52 -7.09
N ALA A 54 -29.77 -22.05 -6.09
CA ALA A 54 -30.04 -23.46 -5.98
C ALA A 54 -30.91 -23.99 -7.15
N ALA A 55 -31.95 -23.24 -7.53
CA ALA A 55 -32.80 -23.58 -8.68
C ALA A 55 -32.03 -23.55 -10.01
N LEU A 56 -31.15 -22.54 -10.22
CA LEU A 56 -30.30 -22.46 -11.41
C LEU A 56 -29.29 -23.62 -11.48
N ARG A 57 -28.71 -24.02 -10.34
CA ARG A 57 -27.80 -25.19 -10.29
C ARG A 57 -28.55 -26.49 -10.65
N GLN A 58 -29.77 -26.64 -10.20
CA GLN A 58 -30.56 -27.81 -10.49
C GLN A 58 -31.01 -27.87 -11.97
N ALA A 59 -31.32 -26.72 -12.58
CA ALA A 59 -31.60 -26.62 -14.00
C ALA A 59 -30.37 -26.97 -14.86
N LEU A 60 -29.17 -26.48 -14.51
CA LEU A 60 -27.92 -26.84 -15.18
C LEU A 60 -27.56 -28.31 -15.10
N VAL A 61 -27.81 -28.96 -13.95
CA VAL A 61 -27.60 -30.43 -13.79
C VAL A 61 -28.57 -31.21 -14.64
N ASN A 62 -29.81 -30.76 -14.78
CA ASN A 62 -30.83 -31.41 -15.61
C ASN A 62 -30.53 -31.24 -17.11
N GLU A 63 -29.96 -30.11 -17.56
CA GLU A 63 -29.51 -29.93 -18.93
C GLU A 63 -28.30 -30.80 -19.28
N GLN A 64 -27.37 -31.01 -18.38
CA GLN A 64 -26.21 -31.88 -18.58
C GLN A 64 -26.57 -33.37 -18.56
N GLY A 65 -27.70 -33.74 -17.97
CA GLY A 65 -28.19 -35.14 -17.95
C GLY A 65 -28.91 -35.60 -19.23
N GLN A 66 -29.12 -34.70 -20.21
CA GLN A 66 -29.82 -35.01 -21.47
C GLN A 66 -28.92 -35.10 -22.71
N ALA A 67 -27.60 -35.08 -22.56
CA ALA A 67 -26.70 -35.31 -23.69
C ALA A 67 -26.60 -36.79 -24.04
N PRO A 68 -26.75 -37.23 -25.30
CA PRO A 68 -26.68 -38.64 -25.69
C PRO A 68 -25.26 -39.19 -25.50
N ALA A 69 -25.17 -40.38 -24.95
CA ALA A 69 -23.95 -41.11 -24.71
C ALA A 69 -23.14 -41.33 -25.97
N ALA A 70 -22.00 -40.63 -26.11
CA ALA A 70 -20.98 -40.94 -27.07
C ALA A 70 -20.06 -42.02 -26.51
N SER A 71 -19.86 -43.08 -27.31
CA SER A 71 -19.11 -44.28 -27.04
C SER A 71 -17.69 -44.05 -26.50
N ALA A 72 -17.31 -44.85 -25.51
CA ALA A 72 -15.99 -44.92 -24.89
C ALA A 72 -14.90 -45.33 -25.86
N PRO A 73 -13.70 -44.68 -25.82
CA PRO A 73 -12.48 -45.20 -26.46
C PRO A 73 -11.74 -46.18 -25.53
N ALA A 74 -11.13 -47.17 -26.15
CA ALA A 74 -10.36 -48.26 -25.55
C ALA A 74 -9.07 -47.81 -24.84
N PRO A 75 -8.52 -48.60 -23.90
CA PRO A 75 -7.36 -48.20 -23.09
C PRO A 75 -6.07 -48.27 -23.86
N ALA A 76 -5.24 -47.24 -23.74
CA ALA A 76 -3.88 -47.15 -24.27
C ALA A 76 -2.85 -47.79 -23.33
N PRO A 77 -1.73 -48.35 -23.86
CA PRO A 77 -0.79 -49.16 -23.09
C PRO A 77 0.16 -48.31 -22.22
N GLN A 78 0.52 -48.88 -21.09
CA GLN A 78 1.50 -48.35 -20.14
C GLN A 78 2.92 -48.51 -20.69
N THR A 79 3.72 -47.46 -20.60
CA THR A 79 5.16 -47.49 -20.79
C THR A 79 5.90 -47.00 -19.52
N PRO A 80 7.11 -47.56 -19.24
CA PRO A 80 7.67 -47.53 -17.91
C PRO A 80 8.44 -46.24 -17.56
N ALA A 81 8.57 -46.01 -16.25
CA ALA A 81 9.28 -44.91 -15.64
C ALA A 81 10.76 -44.78 -16.08
N GLY A 82 11.11 -43.65 -16.64
CA GLY A 82 12.47 -43.20 -16.83
C GLY A 82 12.79 -42.03 -15.87
N THR A 83 13.73 -42.29 -14.98
CA THR A 83 14.37 -41.29 -14.13
C THR A 83 15.13 -40.28 -14.99
N VAL A 84 14.74 -39.02 -14.96
CA VAL A 84 15.50 -37.92 -15.50
C VAL A 84 15.78 -36.90 -14.40
N SER A 85 17.04 -36.81 -14.01
CA SER A 85 17.60 -35.75 -13.19
C SER A 85 17.47 -34.41 -13.93
N ALA A 86 16.69 -33.51 -13.40
CA ALA A 86 16.59 -32.15 -13.87
C ALA A 86 17.50 -31.24 -13.06
N GLN A 87 18.71 -31.01 -13.53
CA GLN A 87 19.44 -29.77 -13.26
C GLN A 87 18.95 -28.74 -14.28
N GLY A 88 18.08 -27.86 -13.87
CA GLY A 88 17.64 -26.69 -14.63
C GLY A 88 17.79 -25.47 -13.74
N GLN A 89 18.80 -24.66 -14.03
CA GLN A 89 18.94 -23.31 -13.46
C GLN A 89 17.72 -22.48 -13.84
N ALA A 90 16.90 -22.16 -12.86
CA ALA A 90 15.80 -21.21 -13.00
C ALA A 90 16.39 -19.80 -13.15
N LYS A 91 16.34 -19.23 -14.34
CA LYS A 91 16.47 -17.79 -14.54
C LYS A 91 15.25 -17.12 -13.94
N ASP A 92 15.48 -16.41 -12.86
CA ASP A 92 14.49 -15.63 -12.13
C ASP A 92 14.09 -14.39 -12.94
N THR A 93 12.94 -14.44 -13.61
CA THR A 93 12.32 -13.31 -14.30
C THR A 93 10.90 -13.11 -13.76
N GLY A 94 10.77 -12.82 -12.48
CA GLY A 94 9.46 -12.64 -11.86
C GLY A 94 9.23 -11.23 -11.32
N GLY A 95 8.36 -10.47 -11.92
CA GLY A 95 7.96 -9.18 -11.37
C GLY A 95 6.56 -8.76 -11.77
N VAL A 96 5.65 -8.70 -10.80
CA VAL A 96 4.46 -7.87 -10.91
C VAL A 96 4.89 -6.43 -10.79
N SER A 97 5.20 -5.77 -11.86
CA SER A 97 5.50 -4.34 -11.94
C SER A 97 5.21 -3.81 -13.32
N SER A 98 4.83 -2.57 -13.32
CA SER A 98 5.17 -1.69 -14.41
C SER A 98 6.59 -1.98 -14.91
N SER A 99 6.69 -2.71 -16.01
CA SER A 99 7.83 -3.11 -16.81
C SER A 99 9.15 -2.37 -16.59
N GLN A 100 10.19 -3.10 -16.16
CA GLN A 100 11.56 -2.77 -16.58
C GLN A 100 11.78 -3.19 -18.03
N PRO A 101 12.54 -2.44 -18.84
CA PRO A 101 12.88 -2.84 -20.20
C PRO A 101 13.79 -4.07 -20.17
N ALA A 102 13.43 -5.08 -20.91
CA ALA A 102 14.31 -6.22 -21.17
C ALA A 102 15.40 -5.80 -22.15
N ASP A 103 16.59 -6.40 -21.95
CA ASP A 103 17.75 -6.21 -22.79
C ASP A 103 17.54 -6.57 -24.28
N GLU A 104 18.28 -5.93 -25.07
CA GLU A 104 18.61 -5.78 -26.49
C GLU A 104 18.33 -6.92 -27.47
N ASP A 105 17.35 -7.67 -27.41
CA ASP A 105 16.80 -8.36 -28.60
C ASP A 105 15.30 -8.03 -28.63
N ASP A 106 14.79 -7.67 -29.79
CA ASP A 106 13.40 -7.35 -30.15
C ASP A 106 12.37 -8.43 -29.73
N LYS A 107 12.59 -9.02 -28.55
CA LYS A 107 11.68 -9.91 -27.86
C LYS A 107 10.84 -9.02 -26.97
N SER A 108 9.59 -8.78 -27.40
CA SER A 108 8.53 -8.25 -26.53
C SER A 108 8.65 -8.89 -25.14
N LEU A 109 8.42 -8.13 -24.09
CA LEU A 109 8.34 -8.61 -22.69
C LEU A 109 7.45 -9.86 -22.54
N PHE A 110 6.71 -10.18 -23.56
CA PHE A 110 5.89 -11.38 -23.74
C PHE A 110 6.28 -12.03 -25.07
N PRO A 111 6.55 -13.33 -25.12
CA PRO A 111 6.73 -14.04 -26.36
C PRO A 111 5.52 -13.80 -27.27
N LYS A 112 5.76 -13.49 -28.53
CA LYS A 112 4.71 -13.47 -29.54
C LYS A 112 4.06 -14.84 -29.53
N ALA A 113 2.75 -14.92 -29.32
CA ALA A 113 2.03 -16.15 -29.56
C ALA A 113 2.28 -16.53 -31.04
N SER A 114 2.94 -17.66 -31.27
CA SER A 114 3.07 -18.18 -32.60
C SER A 114 1.72 -18.74 -33.03
N ASP A 115 1.35 -18.49 -34.30
CA ASP A 115 0.15 -19.08 -34.89
C ASP A 115 0.19 -20.60 -34.71
N GLY A 116 -0.70 -21.15 -33.86
CA GLY A 116 -0.83 -22.59 -33.67
C GLY A 116 -0.18 -23.18 -32.41
N GLU A 117 0.42 -22.41 -31.50
CA GLU A 117 0.85 -22.93 -30.21
C GLU A 117 -0.37 -23.23 -29.32
N PRO A 118 -0.39 -24.40 -28.64
CA PRO A 118 -1.47 -24.74 -27.72
C PRO A 118 -1.52 -23.73 -26.57
N ALA A 119 -2.71 -23.41 -26.10
CA ALA A 119 -2.90 -22.51 -24.94
C ALA A 119 -2.19 -23.10 -23.71
N ILE A 120 -1.36 -22.28 -23.07
CA ILE A 120 -0.65 -22.64 -21.83
C ILE A 120 -1.64 -22.50 -20.67
N PHE A 121 -1.71 -23.51 -19.82
CA PHE A 121 -2.54 -23.50 -18.63
C PHE A 121 -1.77 -24.05 -17.43
N GLY A 122 -1.86 -23.37 -16.29
CA GLY A 122 -1.31 -23.87 -15.00
C GLY A 122 0.21 -23.70 -14.85
N GLU A 123 0.91 -23.06 -15.80
CA GLU A 123 2.33 -22.75 -15.62
C GLU A 123 2.49 -21.76 -14.46
N PHE A 124 3.39 -22.09 -13.53
CA PHE A 124 3.73 -21.22 -12.40
C PHE A 124 5.04 -20.48 -12.67
N ASN A 125 5.00 -19.16 -12.55
CA ASN A 125 6.16 -18.29 -12.65
C ASN A 125 6.27 -17.45 -11.35
N PRO A 126 7.35 -17.59 -10.56
CA PRO A 126 7.53 -16.83 -9.33
C PRO A 126 7.39 -15.32 -9.57
N GLY A 127 6.52 -14.67 -8.78
CA GLY A 127 6.25 -13.24 -8.88
C GLY A 127 5.27 -12.82 -9.99
N ARG A 128 5.04 -13.65 -11.00
CA ARG A 128 3.97 -13.49 -11.99
C ARG A 128 2.74 -14.33 -11.67
N GLY A 129 2.96 -15.39 -10.89
CA GLY A 129 1.94 -16.31 -10.46
C GLY A 129 1.64 -17.40 -11.47
N PHE A 130 0.38 -17.86 -11.46
CA PHE A 130 -0.10 -18.91 -12.35
C PHE A 130 -0.66 -18.32 -13.63
N THR A 131 -0.21 -18.82 -14.79
CA THR A 131 -0.85 -18.54 -16.07
C THR A 131 -2.15 -19.35 -16.16
N VAL A 132 -3.29 -18.66 -16.07
CA VAL A 132 -4.61 -19.28 -16.16
C VAL A 132 -4.98 -19.58 -17.61
N GLY A 133 -4.57 -18.72 -18.52
CA GLY A 133 -4.78 -18.90 -19.94
C GLY A 133 -3.96 -17.94 -20.76
N LYS A 134 -3.45 -18.44 -21.92
CA LYS A 134 -2.73 -17.67 -22.92
C LYS A 134 -3.17 -18.12 -24.29
N GLY A 135 -3.52 -17.19 -25.14
CA GLY A 135 -3.96 -17.45 -26.50
C GLY A 135 -3.72 -16.24 -27.41
N GLU A 136 -4.23 -16.30 -28.62
CA GLU A 136 -4.06 -15.28 -29.64
C GLU A 136 -4.55 -13.89 -29.20
N TYR A 137 -5.66 -13.83 -28.43
CA TYR A 137 -6.32 -12.57 -28.06
C TYR A 137 -5.96 -12.08 -26.66
N GLY A 138 -5.18 -12.82 -25.88
CA GLY A 138 -4.83 -12.36 -24.55
C GLY A 138 -4.11 -13.37 -23.67
N GLU A 139 -3.69 -12.89 -22.53
CA GLU A 139 -3.07 -13.66 -21.47
C GLU A 139 -3.64 -13.25 -20.13
N LEU A 140 -3.90 -14.22 -19.27
CA LEU A 140 -4.35 -14.03 -17.89
C LEU A 140 -3.41 -14.76 -16.93
N ASN A 141 -2.80 -14.01 -16.03
CA ASN A 141 -2.03 -14.55 -14.91
C ASN A 141 -2.70 -14.13 -13.59
N LEU A 142 -2.73 -15.06 -12.63
CA LEU A 142 -3.17 -14.81 -11.25
C LEU A 142 -1.98 -14.95 -10.32
N SER A 143 -1.77 -13.95 -9.50
CA SER A 143 -0.73 -13.94 -8.47
C SER A 143 -1.29 -13.38 -7.16
N GLY A 144 -0.54 -13.55 -6.08
CA GLY A 144 -0.94 -13.04 -4.79
C GLY A 144 0.26 -12.65 -3.93
N TYR A 145 -0.02 -11.78 -2.97
CA TYR A 145 0.91 -11.33 -1.96
C TYR A 145 0.25 -11.40 -0.60
N MET A 146 0.88 -12.09 0.33
CA MET A 146 0.36 -12.28 1.68
C MET A 146 1.43 -11.97 2.72
N VAL A 147 1.01 -11.31 3.80
CA VAL A 147 1.83 -11.06 4.98
C VAL A 147 1.05 -11.49 6.22
N ALA A 148 1.55 -12.49 6.91
CA ALA A 148 1.16 -12.81 8.28
C ALA A 148 2.20 -12.23 9.22
N ARG A 149 1.78 -11.60 10.32
CA ARG A 149 2.72 -11.02 11.29
C ARG A 149 2.25 -11.21 12.74
N TYR A 150 3.22 -11.26 13.63
CA TYR A 150 3.09 -10.94 15.04
C TYR A 150 3.71 -9.57 15.27
N LEU A 151 3.00 -8.69 15.95
CA LEU A 151 3.46 -7.37 16.38
C LEU A 151 3.32 -7.27 17.90
N ASN A 152 4.35 -6.78 18.56
CA ASN A 152 4.32 -6.44 19.97
C ASN A 152 4.97 -5.07 20.17
N GLN A 153 4.18 -4.11 20.53
CA GLN A 153 4.61 -2.80 20.99
C GLN A 153 4.81 -2.93 22.50
N LEU A 154 6.04 -3.16 22.94
CA LEU A 154 6.40 -3.53 24.30
C LEU A 154 6.13 -2.48 25.40
N PRO A 155 6.13 -1.14 25.12
CA PRO A 155 5.83 -0.19 26.17
C PRO A 155 4.42 -0.38 26.75
N PRO A 156 4.22 -0.08 28.07
CA PRO A 156 2.87 0.01 28.63
C PRO A 156 2.12 1.21 28.04
N ASP A 157 0.85 1.38 28.42
CA ASP A 157 0.07 2.56 28.08
C ASP A 157 0.81 3.84 28.46
N GLN A 158 0.86 4.78 27.54
CA GLN A 158 1.61 6.03 27.67
C GLN A 158 0.67 7.23 27.54
N SER A 159 1.07 8.32 28.17
CA SER A 159 0.49 9.64 27.94
C SER A 159 1.57 10.52 27.29
N ALA A 160 1.24 11.08 26.16
CA ALA A 160 2.05 12.08 25.47
C ALA A 160 1.28 13.40 25.39
N THR A 161 1.93 14.47 24.93
CA THR A 161 1.27 15.74 24.65
C THR A 161 1.47 16.12 23.19
N ASP A 162 0.46 16.77 22.60
CA ASP A 162 0.61 17.45 21.33
C ASP A 162 1.31 18.82 21.51
N HIS A 163 1.52 19.53 20.40
CA HIS A 163 2.15 20.85 20.42
C HIS A 163 1.31 21.95 21.07
N LEU A 164 0.02 21.72 21.33
CA LEU A 164 -0.89 22.60 22.08
C LEU A 164 -0.97 22.25 23.57
N GLY A 165 -0.15 21.28 24.03
CA GLY A 165 -0.13 20.83 25.43
C GLY A 165 -1.29 19.89 25.82
N ARG A 166 -2.08 19.38 24.85
CA ARG A 166 -3.21 18.50 25.12
C ARG A 166 -2.73 17.06 25.27
N PRO A 167 -3.28 16.30 26.23
CA PRO A 167 -2.89 14.90 26.42
C PRO A 167 -3.36 14.03 25.23
N ILE A 168 -2.49 13.13 24.80
CA ILE A 168 -2.75 12.07 23.84
C ILE A 168 -2.52 10.74 24.54
N ALA A 169 -3.55 9.92 24.66
CA ALA A 169 -3.39 8.54 25.13
C ALA A 169 -2.76 7.68 24.02
N VAL A 170 -1.70 6.96 24.38
CA VAL A 170 -1.04 6.02 23.49
C VAL A 170 -1.20 4.63 24.09
N MET A 171 -2.00 3.79 23.45
CA MET A 171 -2.30 2.42 23.90
C MET A 171 -1.58 1.42 23.00
N PRO A 172 -0.37 0.99 23.37
CA PRO A 172 0.39 0.00 22.62
C PRO A 172 -0.36 -1.32 22.50
N ARG A 173 -0.11 -2.04 21.43
CA ARG A 173 -0.82 -3.28 21.12
C ARG A 173 0.10 -4.48 20.97
N GLN A 174 -0.47 -5.64 21.14
CA GLN A 174 0.12 -6.93 20.85
C GLN A 174 -0.90 -7.77 20.10
N ASP A 175 -0.56 -8.18 18.88
CA ASP A 175 -1.50 -8.90 18.03
C ASP A 175 -0.83 -9.84 17.02
N PHE A 176 -1.61 -10.83 16.57
CA PHE A 176 -1.34 -11.62 15.38
C PHE A 176 -2.29 -11.15 14.27
N GLN A 177 -1.76 -10.88 13.09
CA GLN A 177 -2.53 -10.36 11.98
C GLN A 177 -2.22 -11.08 10.68
N PHE A 178 -3.25 -11.36 9.89
CA PHE A 178 -3.13 -11.51 8.45
C PHE A 178 -3.09 -10.09 7.85
N HIS A 179 -1.91 -9.49 7.95
CA HIS A 179 -1.71 -8.05 7.79
C HIS A 179 -2.09 -7.54 6.39
N ARG A 180 -1.72 -8.28 5.36
CA ARG A 180 -2.05 -7.96 3.96
C ARG A 180 -2.38 -9.21 3.19
N VAL A 181 -3.46 -9.15 2.42
CA VAL A 181 -3.76 -10.13 1.39
C VAL A 181 -4.07 -9.35 0.12
N MET A 182 -3.26 -9.54 -0.91
CA MET A 182 -3.46 -8.93 -2.22
C MET A 182 -3.56 -10.03 -3.26
N LEU A 183 -4.60 -9.97 -4.08
CA LEU A 183 -4.78 -10.83 -5.24
C LEU A 183 -4.64 -9.98 -6.49
N PHE A 184 -3.86 -10.45 -7.43
CA PHE A 184 -3.60 -9.75 -8.69
C PHE A 184 -4.07 -10.59 -9.87
N SER A 185 -4.71 -9.92 -10.82
CA SER A 185 -4.98 -10.44 -12.15
C SER A 185 -4.27 -9.53 -13.14
N GLN A 186 -3.43 -10.09 -14.01
CA GLN A 186 -2.61 -9.32 -14.95
C GLN A 186 -2.37 -10.07 -16.24
N GLY A 187 -2.13 -9.31 -17.31
CA GLY A 187 -1.87 -9.88 -18.62
C GLY A 187 -1.96 -8.83 -19.72
N TRP A 188 -2.35 -9.28 -20.90
CA TRP A 188 -2.54 -8.42 -22.07
C TRP A 188 -3.82 -8.81 -22.84
N LEU A 189 -4.34 -7.88 -23.65
CA LEU A 189 -5.53 -8.05 -24.47
C LEU A 189 -5.23 -7.59 -25.89
N PHE A 190 -5.60 -8.39 -26.86
CA PHE A 190 -5.47 -8.14 -28.32
C PHE A 190 -4.04 -7.94 -28.83
N SER A 191 -3.14 -7.42 -28.01
CA SER A 191 -1.72 -7.22 -28.28
C SER A 191 -0.92 -7.26 -27.01
N PRO A 192 0.25 -7.91 -26.97
CA PRO A 192 1.15 -7.88 -25.83
C PRO A 192 1.57 -6.46 -25.40
N LYS A 193 1.41 -5.47 -26.28
CA LYS A 193 1.64 -4.06 -25.95
C LYS A 193 0.51 -3.44 -25.14
N PHE A 194 -0.72 -3.96 -25.24
CA PHE A 194 -1.87 -3.47 -24.48
C PHE A 194 -2.10 -4.35 -23.25
N GLN A 195 -1.66 -3.88 -22.11
CA GLN A 195 -1.56 -4.64 -20.87
C GLN A 195 -2.59 -4.14 -19.86
N TYR A 196 -2.94 -5.01 -18.94
CA TYR A 196 -3.81 -4.67 -17.80
C TYR A 196 -3.26 -5.27 -16.51
N SER A 197 -3.57 -4.62 -15.41
CA SER A 197 -3.47 -5.22 -14.09
C SER A 197 -4.67 -4.82 -13.25
N THR A 198 -5.21 -5.76 -12.49
CA THR A 198 -6.23 -5.49 -11.48
C THR A 198 -5.79 -6.14 -10.18
N PHE A 199 -6.23 -5.58 -9.06
CA PHE A 199 -5.96 -6.16 -7.76
C PHE A 199 -7.15 -6.01 -6.82
N VAL A 200 -7.23 -6.95 -5.90
CA VAL A 200 -8.06 -6.86 -4.71
C VAL A 200 -7.11 -6.85 -3.52
N TRP A 201 -7.15 -5.80 -2.74
CA TRP A 201 -6.37 -5.66 -1.53
C TRP A 201 -7.29 -5.68 -0.32
N THR A 202 -7.08 -6.63 0.56
CA THR A 202 -7.80 -6.74 1.82
C THR A 202 -6.89 -6.40 2.97
N VAL A 203 -7.42 -5.67 3.92
CA VAL A 203 -6.73 -5.25 5.12
C VAL A 203 -7.58 -5.61 6.32
N GLN A 204 -7.21 -6.68 6.99
CA GLN A 204 -7.97 -7.20 8.12
C GLN A 204 -8.09 -6.17 9.25
N ASP A 205 -7.03 -5.41 9.50
CA ASP A 205 -6.98 -4.43 10.59
C ASP A 205 -8.03 -3.31 10.49
N THR A 206 -8.48 -3.01 9.28
CA THR A 206 -9.42 -1.92 9.01
C THR A 206 -10.74 -2.42 8.43
N ASN A 207 -10.88 -3.74 8.23
CA ASN A 207 -11.99 -4.37 7.51
C ASN A 207 -12.25 -3.75 6.12
N GLN A 208 -11.20 -3.20 5.51
CA GLN A 208 -11.30 -2.53 4.21
C GLN A 208 -10.93 -3.48 3.08
N VAL A 209 -11.64 -3.32 1.97
CA VAL A 209 -11.32 -3.96 0.71
C VAL A 209 -11.16 -2.87 -0.34
N ALA A 210 -9.95 -2.76 -0.88
CA ALA A 210 -9.68 -1.87 -1.99
C ALA A 210 -9.58 -2.68 -3.28
N VAL A 211 -10.31 -2.26 -4.30
CA VAL A 211 -10.24 -2.81 -5.63
C VAL A 211 -9.68 -1.75 -6.55
N GLY A 212 -8.63 -2.10 -7.28
CA GLY A 212 -7.99 -1.17 -8.20
C GLY A 212 -7.48 -1.88 -9.45
N GLY A 213 -7.00 -1.10 -10.38
CA GLY A 213 -6.39 -1.61 -11.60
C GLY A 213 -5.97 -0.51 -12.54
N ALA A 214 -5.26 -0.89 -13.59
CA ALA A 214 -4.80 0.00 -14.61
C ALA A 214 -4.75 -0.69 -15.97
N LEU A 215 -4.94 0.09 -17.01
CA LEU A 215 -4.68 -0.26 -18.39
C LEU A 215 -3.47 0.53 -18.87
N TYR A 216 -2.57 -0.09 -19.60
CA TYR A 216 -1.37 0.57 -20.11
C TYR A 216 -0.95 0.04 -21.46
N TYR A 217 -0.31 0.91 -22.21
CA TYR A 217 0.24 0.58 -23.53
C TYR A 217 1.74 0.78 -23.53
N SER A 218 2.47 -0.25 -23.91
CA SER A 218 3.93 -0.24 -24.01
C SER A 218 4.37 0.15 -25.42
N PHE A 219 5.16 1.22 -25.51
CA PHE A 219 5.88 1.64 -26.72
C PHE A 219 7.30 1.09 -26.76
N GLY A 220 7.57 0.02 -25.97
CA GLY A 220 8.88 -0.57 -25.76
C GLY A 220 9.59 0.04 -24.53
N LYS A 221 10.90 -0.14 -24.45
CA LYS A 221 11.71 0.28 -23.28
C LYS A 221 11.67 1.79 -23.00
N TYR A 222 11.40 2.59 -24.00
CA TYR A 222 11.45 4.05 -23.87
C TYR A 222 10.21 4.65 -23.22
N ALA A 223 9.05 4.02 -23.37
CA ALA A 223 7.83 4.54 -22.82
C ALA A 223 6.75 3.46 -22.61
N THR A 224 6.13 3.48 -21.45
CA THR A 224 4.85 2.85 -21.16
C THR A 224 3.94 3.91 -20.57
N ILE A 225 2.74 4.06 -21.10
CA ILE A 225 1.75 5.03 -20.62
C ILE A 225 0.52 4.24 -20.20
N GLY A 226 -0.02 4.58 -19.04
CA GLY A 226 -1.19 3.93 -18.47
C GLY A 226 -2.17 4.89 -17.84
N MET A 227 -3.36 4.38 -17.58
CA MET A 227 -4.43 5.06 -16.85
C MET A 227 -5.05 4.10 -15.85
N GLY A 228 -5.30 4.58 -14.66
CA GLY A 228 -5.90 3.82 -13.56
C GLY A 228 -5.22 4.09 -12.24
N TRP A 229 -5.18 3.10 -11.38
CA TRP A 229 -4.60 3.18 -10.05
C TRP A 229 -3.07 3.02 -10.07
N ASN A 230 -2.35 3.99 -9.50
CA ASN A 230 -0.90 3.91 -9.34
C ASN A 230 -0.41 4.74 -8.15
N ALA A 231 0.86 4.56 -7.77
CA ALA A 231 1.54 5.38 -6.78
C ALA A 231 2.10 6.66 -7.40
N TYR A 232 2.03 7.78 -6.68
CA TYR A 232 2.88 8.93 -7.01
C TYR A 232 4.35 8.57 -6.73
N PRO A 233 5.28 8.75 -7.68
CA PRO A 233 6.66 8.31 -7.54
C PRO A 233 7.50 9.23 -6.63
N GLY A 234 6.93 9.69 -5.52
CA GLY A 234 7.52 10.72 -4.65
C GLY A 234 8.60 10.22 -3.70
N THR A 235 8.70 8.92 -3.44
CA THR A 235 9.78 8.31 -2.66
C THR A 235 10.24 7.00 -3.30
N GLN A 236 11.44 6.54 -2.95
CA GLN A 236 12.01 5.32 -3.51
C GLN A 236 11.13 4.09 -3.25
N SER A 237 10.47 4.01 -2.10
CA SER A 237 9.60 2.89 -1.76
C SER A 237 8.33 2.80 -2.61
N LEU A 238 7.95 3.87 -3.31
CA LEU A 238 6.80 3.95 -4.20
C LEU A 238 7.16 3.75 -5.69
N GLN A 239 8.44 3.53 -6.00
CA GLN A 239 8.91 3.41 -7.39
C GLN A 239 9.07 1.95 -7.84
N GLY A 240 8.24 1.04 -7.34
CA GLY A 240 8.16 -0.33 -7.82
C GLY A 240 8.84 -1.37 -6.92
N SER A 241 9.58 -0.98 -5.88
CA SER A 241 10.34 -1.90 -5.02
C SER A 241 9.47 -2.80 -4.11
N HIS A 242 8.19 -2.49 -3.94
CA HIS A 242 7.28 -3.37 -3.20
C HIS A 242 7.10 -4.73 -3.91
N PRO A 243 7.14 -5.87 -3.20
CA PRO A 243 7.27 -6.04 -1.76
C PRO A 243 8.71 -6.24 -1.26
N TYR A 244 9.72 -5.96 -2.05
CA TYR A 244 11.12 -6.25 -1.78
C TYR A 244 11.81 -5.14 -0.97
N TRP A 245 11.16 -4.69 0.13
CA TRP A 245 11.79 -3.85 1.15
C TRP A 245 12.57 -4.70 2.15
N GLN A 246 13.37 -4.08 3.02
CA GLN A 246 14.12 -4.81 4.04
C GLN A 246 13.21 -5.49 5.06
N SER A 247 12.19 -4.79 5.50
CA SER A 247 11.07 -5.34 6.26
C SER A 247 9.87 -5.59 5.35
N TYR A 248 8.79 -6.11 5.90
CA TYR A 248 7.49 -6.16 5.22
C TYR A 248 6.76 -4.82 5.24
N ASP A 249 7.34 -3.81 5.88
CA ASP A 249 6.81 -2.45 5.88
C ASP A 249 7.94 -1.41 5.79
N ARG A 250 7.56 -0.13 5.67
CA ARG A 250 8.44 1.02 5.48
C ARG A 250 9.00 1.52 6.80
N VAL A 251 10.09 2.27 6.72
CA VAL A 251 10.64 3.05 7.85
C VAL A 251 9.77 4.26 8.14
N MET A 252 9.85 4.77 9.37
CA MET A 252 8.99 5.82 9.89
C MET A 252 9.08 7.13 9.09
N ALA A 253 10.27 7.58 8.68
CA ALA A 253 10.40 8.79 7.89
C ALA A 253 9.78 8.63 6.50
N ASP A 254 9.97 7.50 5.82
CA ASP A 254 9.32 7.23 4.54
C ASP A 254 7.80 7.23 4.68
N GLU A 255 7.27 6.56 5.72
CA GLU A 255 5.83 6.52 5.99
C GLU A 255 5.24 7.92 6.29
N PHE A 256 6.02 8.81 6.90
CA PHE A 256 5.59 10.17 7.20
C PHE A 256 5.63 11.11 6.00
N PHE A 257 6.63 10.96 5.13
CA PHE A 257 6.84 11.90 4.01
C PHE A 257 6.18 11.45 2.72
N ARG A 258 6.06 10.15 2.47
CA ARG A 258 5.64 9.64 1.17
C ARG A 258 4.27 10.13 0.75
N PRO A 259 4.07 10.40 -0.55
CA PRO A 259 2.73 10.46 -1.13
C PRO A 259 2.12 9.05 -1.15
N TYR A 260 0.89 8.96 -1.62
CA TYR A 260 0.15 7.72 -1.62
C TYR A 260 -0.21 7.27 -3.05
N PHE A 261 -1.24 6.45 -3.15
CA PHE A 261 -1.78 5.93 -4.39
C PHE A 261 -3.00 6.73 -4.80
N SER A 262 -3.19 6.89 -6.10
CA SER A 262 -4.36 7.56 -6.64
C SER A 262 -4.73 7.01 -8.01
N GLN A 263 -5.84 7.48 -8.56
CA GLN A 263 -6.22 7.22 -9.94
C GLN A 263 -5.76 8.38 -10.83
N GLY A 264 -5.19 8.04 -11.98
CA GLY A 264 -4.68 9.05 -12.89
C GLY A 264 -4.09 8.46 -14.15
N ILE A 265 -3.40 9.33 -14.89
CA ILE A 265 -2.56 8.95 -16.03
C ILE A 265 -1.11 8.94 -15.55
N PHE A 266 -0.39 7.90 -15.91
CA PHE A 266 1.01 7.74 -15.51
C PHE A 266 1.86 7.23 -16.66
N GLY A 267 3.15 7.44 -16.56
CA GLY A 267 4.10 6.95 -17.53
C GLY A 267 5.46 6.66 -16.92
N GLN A 268 6.18 5.77 -17.58
CA GLN A 268 7.54 5.40 -17.21
C GLN A 268 8.33 4.91 -18.42
N GLY A 269 9.64 4.92 -18.31
CA GLY A 269 10.54 4.40 -19.33
C GLY A 269 11.99 4.53 -18.94
N THR A 270 12.87 4.02 -19.81
CA THR A 270 14.32 4.07 -19.63
C THR A 270 14.97 4.75 -20.82
N ILE A 271 15.81 5.75 -20.56
CA ILE A 271 16.55 6.50 -21.55
C ILE A 271 18.04 6.10 -21.46
N PHE A 272 18.68 5.85 -22.59
CA PHE A 272 20.10 5.45 -22.66
C PHE A 272 20.47 4.22 -21.81
N GLY A 273 19.49 3.38 -21.46
CA GLY A 273 19.72 2.17 -20.66
C GLY A 273 20.13 2.40 -19.20
N LYS A 274 20.24 3.65 -18.74
CA LYS A 274 20.74 4.01 -17.40
C LYS A 274 19.93 5.08 -16.67
N LEU A 275 19.03 5.75 -17.37
CA LEU A 275 18.18 6.80 -16.78
C LEU A 275 16.72 6.37 -16.89
N GLU A 276 16.13 6.00 -15.77
CA GLU A 276 14.71 5.70 -15.67
C GLU A 276 13.93 6.98 -15.30
N TYR A 277 12.75 7.11 -15.86
CA TYR A 277 11.82 8.16 -15.47
C TYR A 277 10.45 7.59 -15.15
N ARG A 278 9.75 8.23 -14.21
CA ARG A 278 8.37 7.94 -13.84
C ARG A 278 7.64 9.24 -13.62
N TRP A 279 6.38 9.28 -13.99
CA TRP A 279 5.51 10.42 -13.72
C TRP A 279 4.07 9.96 -13.54
N MET A 280 3.28 10.77 -12.86
CA MET A 280 1.85 10.57 -12.68
C MET A 280 1.16 11.92 -12.55
N VAL A 281 0.01 12.07 -13.18
CA VAL A 281 -0.96 13.15 -12.96
C VAL A 281 -2.28 12.46 -12.63
N GLY A 282 -2.87 12.79 -11.51
CA GLY A 282 -4.07 12.10 -11.02
C GLY A 282 -4.86 12.93 -10.03
N ASN A 283 -5.82 12.29 -9.41
CA ASN A 283 -6.63 12.88 -8.35
C ASN A 283 -5.76 13.18 -7.12
N ASN A 284 -6.35 13.50 -6.00
CA ASN A 284 -5.68 13.78 -4.72
C ASN A 284 -4.52 12.84 -4.40
N ASN A 285 -3.64 13.24 -3.51
CA ASN A 285 -2.50 12.46 -3.05
C ASN A 285 -2.89 11.07 -2.51
N SER A 286 -4.06 10.94 -1.88
CA SER A 286 -4.60 9.64 -1.47
C SER A 286 -6.09 9.62 -1.69
N ASN A 287 -6.57 8.67 -2.47
CA ASN A 287 -7.99 8.42 -2.66
C ASN A 287 -8.41 6.99 -2.28
N LEU A 288 -7.62 6.32 -1.45
CA LEU A 288 -8.02 5.04 -0.87
C LEU A 288 -9.25 5.27 0.01
N ASP A 289 -10.33 4.52 -0.24
CA ASP A 289 -11.64 4.64 0.42
C ASP A 289 -12.36 5.98 0.26
N VAL A 290 -11.93 6.81 -0.66
CA VAL A 290 -12.60 8.06 -0.95
C VAL A 290 -13.50 7.88 -2.16
N PRO A 291 -14.82 7.95 -2.01
CA PRO A 291 -15.74 7.90 -3.15
C PRO A 291 -15.51 9.08 -4.08
N ALA A 292 -15.75 8.89 -5.38
CA ALA A 292 -15.51 9.90 -6.40
C ALA A 292 -16.21 11.24 -6.12
N SER A 293 -17.37 11.21 -5.43
CA SER A 293 -18.11 12.41 -5.02
C SER A 293 -17.41 13.28 -3.96
N LYS A 294 -16.37 12.76 -3.32
CA LYS A 294 -15.60 13.47 -2.29
C LYS A 294 -14.20 13.87 -2.76
N LEU A 295 -13.81 13.49 -3.99
CA LEU A 295 -12.56 13.95 -4.58
C LEU A 295 -12.66 15.45 -4.86
N ASP A 296 -11.56 16.16 -4.65
CA ASP A 296 -11.49 17.58 -5.02
C ASP A 296 -11.33 17.76 -6.54
N ARG A 297 -11.37 19.01 -7.01
CA ARG A 297 -11.31 19.32 -8.45
C ARG A 297 -9.89 19.48 -8.97
N ASP A 298 -8.91 19.54 -8.06
CA ASP A 298 -7.54 19.82 -8.41
C ASP A 298 -6.77 18.52 -8.68
N LEU A 299 -5.89 18.57 -9.65
CA LEU A 299 -5.04 17.44 -9.99
C LEU A 299 -3.73 17.53 -9.23
N SER A 300 -3.26 16.39 -8.80
CA SER A 300 -1.96 16.15 -8.21
C SER A 300 -0.98 15.66 -9.27
N ALA A 301 0.30 15.92 -9.09
CA ALA A 301 1.34 15.50 -10.00
C ALA A 301 2.58 15.01 -9.23
N GLY A 302 3.24 13.99 -9.76
CA GLY A 302 4.51 13.49 -9.25
C GLY A 302 5.42 13.06 -10.39
N ALA A 303 6.72 13.21 -10.21
CA ALA A 303 7.74 12.75 -11.14
C ALA A 303 8.98 12.29 -10.39
N ALA A 304 9.68 11.32 -10.96
CA ALA A 304 10.96 10.83 -10.47
C ALA A 304 11.91 10.53 -11.63
N LEU A 305 13.19 10.75 -11.38
CA LEU A 305 14.31 10.36 -12.22
C LEU A 305 15.24 9.47 -11.41
N THR A 306 15.58 8.31 -11.96
CA THR A 306 16.52 7.35 -11.37
C THR A 306 17.69 7.13 -12.30
N TRP A 307 18.89 7.43 -11.83
CA TRP A 307 20.12 7.24 -12.57
C TRP A 307 20.92 6.05 -12.04
N LEU A 308 21.27 5.13 -12.92
CA LEU A 308 21.98 3.86 -12.67
C LEU A 308 23.36 3.87 -13.36
N PRO A 309 24.33 4.70 -12.88
CA PRO A 309 25.54 5.02 -13.67
C PRO A 309 26.48 3.84 -13.88
N THR A 310 26.55 2.90 -12.97
CA THR A 310 27.53 1.80 -13.01
C THR A 310 27.06 0.64 -13.87
N THR A 311 26.24 -0.26 -13.33
CA THR A 311 25.77 -1.48 -13.99
C THR A 311 24.56 -1.25 -14.93
N GLY A 312 23.85 -0.14 -14.77
CA GLY A 312 22.60 0.11 -15.49
C GLY A 312 21.38 -0.60 -14.86
N GLU A 313 21.56 -1.24 -13.72
CA GLU A 313 20.51 -1.95 -12.99
C GLU A 313 20.76 -1.88 -11.46
N PHE A 314 19.77 -2.24 -10.64
CA PHE A 314 19.86 -2.26 -9.18
C PHE A 314 19.10 -3.46 -8.58
N GLY A 315 19.04 -4.56 -9.30
CA GLY A 315 18.28 -5.75 -8.97
C GLY A 315 16.79 -5.67 -9.34
N PRO A 316 16.05 -6.76 -9.22
CA PRO A 316 14.64 -6.85 -9.62
C PRO A 316 13.80 -5.76 -8.98
N ARG A 317 13.08 -4.97 -9.79
CA ARG A 317 12.19 -3.89 -9.33
C ARG A 317 12.89 -2.82 -8.45
N GLY A 318 14.23 -2.69 -8.55
CA GLY A 318 14.98 -1.81 -7.66
C GLY A 318 14.89 -2.23 -6.19
N ALA A 319 14.83 -3.52 -5.93
CA ALA A 319 14.68 -4.13 -4.61
C ALA A 319 15.69 -3.62 -3.59
N PHE A 320 15.32 -3.57 -2.32
CA PHE A 320 16.19 -3.30 -1.19
C PHE A 320 16.98 -4.57 -0.84
N GLY A 321 18.17 -4.41 -0.24
CA GLY A 321 19.09 -5.52 -0.02
C GLY A 321 19.80 -5.97 -1.30
N ASP A 322 20.88 -6.72 -1.14
CA ASP A 322 21.64 -7.29 -2.25
C ASP A 322 21.53 -8.82 -2.25
N TYR A 323 20.30 -9.31 -2.43
CA TYR A 323 19.98 -10.73 -2.49
C TYR A 323 20.66 -11.43 -3.67
N GLU A 324 20.77 -10.74 -4.81
CA GLU A 324 21.41 -11.20 -6.05
C GLU A 324 22.93 -11.29 -5.93
N ARG A 325 23.52 -10.61 -4.93
CA ARG A 325 24.97 -10.53 -4.69
C ARG A 325 25.73 -10.01 -5.90
N HIS A 326 25.43 -8.77 -6.27
CA HIS A 326 26.10 -8.10 -7.38
C HIS A 326 27.63 -8.25 -7.33
N GLU A 327 28.22 -8.81 -8.37
CA GLU A 327 29.67 -8.96 -8.46
C GLU A 327 30.38 -7.63 -8.74
N LYS A 328 29.68 -6.70 -9.40
CA LYS A 328 30.15 -5.34 -9.70
C LYS A 328 29.35 -4.34 -8.87
N LEU A 329 30.00 -3.23 -8.54
CA LEU A 329 29.33 -2.15 -7.80
C LEU A 329 28.14 -1.62 -8.62
N ALA A 330 26.93 -1.90 -8.15
CA ALA A 330 25.71 -1.30 -8.66
C ALA A 330 25.39 -0.05 -7.84
N THR A 331 25.13 1.08 -8.49
CA THR A 331 24.77 2.33 -7.85
C THR A 331 23.49 2.90 -8.41
N ARG A 332 22.71 3.54 -7.54
CA ARG A 332 21.46 4.20 -7.87
C ARG A 332 21.41 5.58 -7.25
N PHE A 333 21.02 6.58 -8.03
CA PHE A 333 20.66 7.92 -7.56
C PHE A 333 19.25 8.25 -8.03
N ASN A 334 18.45 8.80 -7.13
CA ASN A 334 17.06 9.14 -7.43
C ASN A 334 16.76 10.57 -6.98
N LEU A 335 15.95 11.25 -7.76
CA LEU A 335 15.36 12.55 -7.41
C LEU A 335 13.89 12.50 -7.76
N ALA A 336 13.03 12.82 -6.79
CA ALA A 336 11.59 12.81 -7.00
C ALA A 336 10.91 14.06 -6.43
N PHE A 337 9.80 14.44 -7.05
CA PHE A 337 8.98 15.57 -6.66
C PHE A 337 7.51 15.19 -6.70
N THR A 338 6.73 15.65 -5.72
CA THR A 338 5.27 15.55 -5.69
C THR A 338 4.63 16.86 -5.32
N TYR A 339 3.58 17.21 -6.02
CA TYR A 339 2.70 18.35 -5.79
C TYR A 339 1.26 17.86 -5.67
N SER A 340 0.57 18.27 -4.61
CA SER A 340 -0.83 17.95 -4.41
C SER A 340 -1.56 19.07 -3.66
N PRO A 341 -2.56 19.71 -4.25
CA PRO A 341 -3.53 20.46 -3.49
C PRO A 341 -4.50 19.45 -2.84
N GLU A 342 -4.69 19.56 -1.54
CA GLU A 342 -5.51 18.63 -0.76
C GLU A 342 -6.64 19.36 -0.07
N ASP A 343 -7.88 18.94 -0.35
CA ASP A 343 -9.04 19.42 0.36
C ASP A 343 -9.45 18.43 1.47
N ARG A 344 -10.01 18.95 2.54
CA ARG A 344 -10.59 18.13 3.60
C ARG A 344 -11.82 17.39 3.06
N GLN A 345 -11.82 16.06 3.17
CA GLN A 345 -12.84 15.19 2.56
C GLN A 345 -14.11 15.02 3.39
N SER A 346 -14.24 15.76 4.49
CA SER A 346 -15.44 15.75 5.34
C SER A 346 -15.76 17.15 5.84
N PRO A 347 -17.01 17.45 6.21
CA PRO A 347 -17.37 18.73 6.81
C PRO A 347 -16.55 19.04 8.07
N ALA A 348 -16.30 20.32 8.33
CA ALA A 348 -15.65 20.74 9.58
C ALA A 348 -16.47 20.28 10.79
N GLY A 349 -15.78 19.87 11.87
CA GLY A 349 -16.41 19.33 13.07
C GLY A 349 -16.69 17.83 13.06
N SER A 350 -16.58 17.14 11.89
CA SER A 350 -16.61 15.68 11.80
C SER A 350 -15.18 15.10 11.67
N ALA A 351 -15.00 13.80 11.76
CA ALA A 351 -13.71 13.16 11.50
C ALA A 351 -13.26 13.40 10.05
N ALA A 352 -11.98 13.71 9.86
CA ALA A 352 -11.42 13.86 8.52
C ALA A 352 -11.33 12.50 7.82
N GLY A 353 -11.79 12.42 6.57
CA GLY A 353 -11.66 11.19 5.76
C GLY A 353 -10.21 10.94 5.32
N ASN A 354 -9.47 12.00 4.98
CA ASN A 354 -8.07 11.91 4.58
C ASN A 354 -7.13 11.98 5.80
N THR A 355 -6.49 10.87 6.11
CA THR A 355 -5.66 10.70 7.31
C THR A 355 -4.17 10.69 7.05
N THR A 356 -3.74 10.93 5.82
CA THR A 356 -2.35 10.74 5.38
C THR A 356 -1.43 11.90 5.70
N LEU A 357 -1.95 13.13 5.75
CA LEU A 357 -1.16 14.32 6.06
C LEU A 357 -1.19 14.62 7.56
N ARG A 358 -0.03 14.48 8.19
CA ARG A 358 0.13 14.66 9.64
C ARG A 358 1.21 15.68 9.97
N LEU A 359 1.08 16.31 11.14
CA LEU A 359 2.15 17.01 11.81
C LEU A 359 3.12 16.00 12.46
N ALA A 360 4.33 16.43 12.80
CA ALA A 360 5.31 15.54 13.41
C ALA A 360 4.96 15.11 14.84
N ASP A 361 3.94 15.68 15.43
CA ASP A 361 3.34 15.26 16.69
C ASP A 361 2.17 14.26 16.51
N SER A 362 2.01 13.69 15.32
CA SER A 362 1.02 12.71 14.90
C SER A 362 -0.41 13.21 14.62
N LEU A 363 -0.71 14.49 14.88
CA LEU A 363 -2.04 15.03 14.58
C LEU A 363 -2.28 15.09 13.06
N ASN A 364 -3.49 14.70 12.64
CA ASN A 364 -3.91 14.91 11.26
C ASN A 364 -4.14 16.41 11.03
N ILE A 365 -3.60 16.96 9.96
CA ILE A 365 -3.71 18.41 9.67
C ILE A 365 -5.14 18.88 9.43
N PHE A 366 -6.04 17.97 9.03
CA PHE A 366 -7.45 18.26 8.78
C PHE A 366 -8.36 18.05 10.00
N ASP A 367 -7.81 17.58 11.13
CA ASP A 367 -8.59 17.47 12.35
C ASP A 367 -8.93 18.87 12.88
N THR A 368 -10.14 19.01 13.44
CA THR A 368 -10.50 20.21 14.15
C THR A 368 -9.55 20.40 15.35
N ASN A 369 -9.09 21.62 15.55
CA ASN A 369 -8.07 21.95 16.55
C ASN A 369 -6.65 21.42 16.26
N ALA A 370 -6.34 21.00 15.05
CA ALA A 370 -4.98 20.52 14.75
C ALA A 370 -3.90 21.61 14.89
N PHE A 371 -4.21 22.86 14.59
CA PHE A 371 -3.27 23.99 14.67
C PHE A 371 -3.61 25.01 15.77
N ALA A 372 -4.87 25.23 16.04
CA ALA A 372 -5.37 26.13 17.05
C ALA A 372 -6.79 25.75 17.46
N ASN A 373 -7.19 26.13 18.66
CA ASN A 373 -8.54 25.83 19.17
C ASN A 373 -9.63 26.46 18.27
N GLY A 374 -10.62 25.67 17.88
CA GLY A 374 -11.74 26.08 17.01
C GLY A 374 -11.38 26.16 15.52
N VAL A 375 -10.13 25.97 15.13
CA VAL A 375 -9.67 26.09 13.74
C VAL A 375 -9.62 24.70 13.08
N THR A 376 -10.25 24.59 11.90
CA THR A 376 -10.18 23.41 11.04
C THR A 376 -9.61 23.81 9.69
N VAL A 377 -8.53 23.17 9.26
CA VAL A 377 -7.99 23.31 7.91
C VAL A 377 -8.95 22.61 6.95
N THR A 378 -9.35 23.31 5.90
CA THR A 378 -10.22 22.79 4.85
C THR A 378 -9.48 22.54 3.54
N ARG A 379 -8.34 23.22 3.34
CA ARG A 379 -7.49 23.05 2.18
C ARG A 379 -6.02 23.31 2.54
N VAL A 380 -5.11 22.57 1.90
CA VAL A 380 -3.66 22.77 2.01
C VAL A 380 -2.98 22.39 0.70
N ARG A 381 -1.87 23.03 0.39
CA ARG A 381 -0.99 22.62 -0.69
C ARG A 381 0.18 21.82 -0.13
N TYR A 382 0.29 20.56 -0.58
CA TYR A 382 1.40 19.66 -0.27
C TYR A 382 2.44 19.69 -1.37
N ARG A 383 3.71 19.76 -0.99
CA ARG A 383 4.87 19.62 -1.88
C ARG A 383 5.94 18.78 -1.18
N LEU A 384 6.46 17.79 -1.90
CA LEU A 384 7.56 16.95 -1.45
C LEU A 384 8.68 16.97 -2.48
N LEU A 385 9.89 17.10 -2.02
CA LEU A 385 11.12 16.78 -2.75
C LEU A 385 11.83 15.67 -2.00
N SER A 386 12.24 14.62 -2.69
CA SER A 386 13.08 13.56 -2.13
C SER A 386 14.31 13.32 -3.02
N ALA A 387 15.40 12.93 -2.38
CA ALA A 387 16.63 12.53 -3.05
C ALA A 387 17.19 11.29 -2.36
N ALA A 388 17.47 10.24 -3.13
CA ALA A 388 18.00 8.98 -2.63
C ALA A 388 19.30 8.57 -3.34
N ALA A 389 20.17 7.89 -2.61
CA ALA A 389 21.36 7.24 -3.13
C ALA A 389 21.47 5.83 -2.55
N GLY A 390 21.94 4.88 -3.36
CA GLY A 390 22.13 3.50 -2.92
C GLY A 390 23.26 2.81 -3.66
N MET A 391 23.81 1.77 -3.03
CA MET A 391 24.83 0.92 -3.62
C MET A 391 24.64 -0.55 -3.22
N LYS A 392 25.08 -1.45 -4.10
CA LYS A 392 25.10 -2.91 -3.89
C LYS A 392 26.43 -3.49 -4.36
N LEU A 393 26.97 -4.41 -3.57
CA LEU A 393 28.21 -5.12 -3.92
C LEU A 393 28.37 -6.36 -3.01
N HIS A 394 28.58 -7.53 -3.61
CA HIS A 394 28.91 -8.79 -2.93
C HIS A 394 27.99 -9.17 -1.75
N GLY A 395 26.69 -8.86 -1.85
CA GLY A 395 25.72 -9.10 -0.79
C GLY A 395 25.56 -7.96 0.20
N PHE A 396 26.38 -6.91 0.09
CA PHE A 396 26.20 -5.67 0.86
C PHE A 396 25.34 -4.68 0.10
N TRP A 397 24.41 -4.06 0.82
CA TRP A 397 23.57 -2.98 0.35
C TRP A 397 23.55 -1.84 1.34
N LEU A 398 23.61 -0.63 0.83
CA LEU A 398 23.46 0.61 1.58
C LEU A 398 22.56 1.56 0.78
N GLN A 399 21.62 2.18 1.45
CA GLN A 399 20.76 3.21 0.86
C GLN A 399 20.37 4.25 1.88
N GLY A 400 20.31 5.50 1.42
CA GLY A 400 19.72 6.62 2.14
C GLY A 400 18.79 7.42 1.24
N GLU A 401 17.79 8.04 1.85
CA GLU A 401 16.87 8.96 1.20
C GLU A 401 16.59 10.15 2.13
N GLY A 402 16.69 11.35 1.60
CA GLY A 402 16.40 12.60 2.28
C GLY A 402 15.12 13.24 1.74
N TYR A 403 14.41 13.94 2.60
CA TYR A 403 13.09 14.52 2.33
C TYR A 403 13.03 15.99 2.70
N TYR A 404 12.32 16.77 1.89
CA TYR A 404 11.86 18.12 2.21
C TYR A 404 10.38 18.23 1.86
N ARG A 405 9.52 18.40 2.87
CA ARG A 405 8.09 18.60 2.71
C ARG A 405 7.71 20.04 3.08
N LYS A 406 6.85 20.65 2.26
CA LYS A 406 6.23 21.93 2.57
C LYS A 406 4.72 21.84 2.44
N LEU A 407 4.03 22.23 3.52
CA LEU A 407 2.59 22.43 3.55
C LEU A 407 2.36 23.94 3.66
N ASP A 408 1.62 24.52 2.71
CA ASP A 408 1.32 25.96 2.71
C ASP A 408 -0.02 26.24 2.00
N GLN A 409 -0.35 27.53 1.85
CA GLN A 409 -1.63 27.96 1.29
C GLN A 409 -2.84 27.35 2.01
N PHE A 410 -2.79 27.36 3.34
CA PHE A 410 -3.88 26.88 4.15
C PHE A 410 -5.14 27.71 3.95
N ILE A 411 -6.29 27.05 3.73
CA ILE A 411 -7.62 27.60 3.91
C ILE A 411 -8.20 26.93 5.14
N ALA A 412 -8.75 27.72 6.06
CA ALA A 412 -9.25 27.21 7.34
C ALA A 412 -10.49 28.00 7.81
N THR A 413 -11.21 27.46 8.77
CA THR A 413 -12.42 28.07 9.36
C THR A 413 -12.12 29.27 10.27
N GLY A 414 -10.83 29.51 10.59
CA GLY A 414 -10.37 30.59 11.44
C GLY A 414 -8.92 30.98 11.14
N PRO A 415 -8.34 31.93 11.89
CA PRO A 415 -6.98 32.40 11.64
C PRO A 415 -5.96 31.29 11.88
N MET A 416 -5.10 31.07 10.89
CA MET A 416 -4.00 30.10 11.00
C MET A 416 -2.82 30.71 11.77
N PRO A 417 -2.26 29.99 12.77
CA PRO A 417 -1.10 30.48 13.53
C PRO A 417 0.19 30.45 12.71
N VAL A 418 0.22 29.73 11.59
CA VAL A 418 1.38 29.57 10.72
C VAL A 418 1.00 29.69 9.25
N GLY A 419 1.84 30.35 8.46
CA GLY A 419 1.64 30.43 6.99
C GLY A 419 2.17 29.21 6.23
N ALA A 420 3.04 28.43 6.84
CA ALA A 420 3.59 27.22 6.25
C ALA A 420 4.17 26.29 7.33
N VAL A 421 4.08 24.98 7.08
CA VAL A 421 4.81 23.93 7.79
C VAL A 421 5.94 23.44 6.87
N ARG A 422 7.14 23.33 7.39
CA ARG A 422 8.32 22.81 6.69
C ARG A 422 8.91 21.70 7.52
N ASP A 423 9.00 20.53 6.92
CA ASP A 423 9.56 19.35 7.53
C ASP A 423 10.72 18.85 6.68
N THR A 424 11.77 18.39 7.33
CA THR A 424 12.87 17.68 6.69
C THR A 424 13.06 16.33 7.38
N GLY A 425 13.69 15.41 6.72
CA GLY A 425 13.98 14.11 7.32
C GLY A 425 14.84 13.26 6.41
N PHE A 426 15.22 12.12 6.92
CA PHE A 426 15.99 11.14 6.16
C PHE A 426 15.84 9.76 6.74
N TYR A 427 16.19 8.75 5.96
CA TYR A 427 16.57 7.44 6.49
C TYR A 427 17.90 6.99 5.89
N VAL A 428 18.57 6.10 6.62
CA VAL A 428 19.70 5.30 6.14
C VAL A 428 19.47 3.87 6.58
N GLN A 429 19.60 2.93 5.64
CA GLN A 429 19.51 1.50 5.89
C GLN A 429 20.69 0.79 5.22
N ALA A 430 21.21 -0.24 5.87
CA ALA A 430 22.19 -1.14 5.33
C ALA A 430 21.79 -2.59 5.57
N ALA A 431 22.21 -3.48 4.69
CA ALA A 431 22.02 -4.92 4.84
C ALA A 431 23.24 -5.69 4.33
N TYR A 432 23.40 -6.89 4.85
CA TYR A 432 24.40 -7.82 4.39
C TYR A 432 23.85 -9.24 4.31
N MET A 433 24.02 -9.87 3.16
CA MET A 433 23.66 -11.27 2.93
C MET A 433 24.72 -12.18 3.53
N VAL A 434 24.54 -12.55 4.81
CA VAL A 434 25.49 -13.37 5.59
C VAL A 434 25.62 -14.76 5.00
N VAL A 435 24.49 -15.37 4.67
CA VAL A 435 24.44 -16.64 3.92
C VAL A 435 23.76 -16.37 2.60
N PRO A 436 24.46 -16.59 1.47
CA PRO A 436 23.94 -16.29 0.15
C PRO A 436 22.53 -16.83 -0.07
N GLN A 437 21.60 -15.92 -0.46
CA GLN A 437 20.21 -16.22 -0.76
C GLN A 437 19.43 -16.91 0.36
N ARG A 438 19.98 -16.96 1.59
CA ARG A 438 19.33 -17.62 2.74
C ARG A 438 19.15 -16.74 3.96
N PHE A 439 20.17 -15.97 4.32
CA PHE A 439 20.11 -15.19 5.54
C PHE A 439 20.75 -13.82 5.38
N GLU A 440 19.98 -12.80 5.63
CA GLU A 440 20.34 -11.39 5.57
C GLU A 440 20.17 -10.73 6.93
N LEU A 441 21.15 -9.96 7.36
CA LEU A 441 21.03 -9.04 8.48
C LEU A 441 20.93 -7.62 7.96
N TYR A 442 20.13 -6.80 8.64
CA TYR A 442 19.99 -5.40 8.29
C TYR A 442 19.82 -4.51 9.51
N GLY A 443 20.10 -3.24 9.31
CA GLY A 443 19.88 -2.20 10.31
C GLY A 443 19.70 -0.85 9.65
N GLY A 444 19.25 0.12 10.43
CA GLY A 444 19.03 1.45 9.92
C GLY A 444 18.48 2.41 10.95
N THR A 445 18.29 3.62 10.50
CA THR A 445 17.70 4.71 11.30
C THR A 445 16.91 5.65 10.42
N SER A 446 15.89 6.29 10.97
CA SER A 446 15.18 7.38 10.31
C SER A 446 14.88 8.52 11.27
N TYR A 447 14.85 9.74 10.73
CA TYR A 447 14.64 10.99 11.46
C TYR A 447 13.66 11.88 10.73
N VAL A 448 12.82 12.57 11.50
CA VAL A 448 11.98 13.68 11.04
C VAL A 448 12.30 14.92 11.86
N PHE A 449 12.52 16.05 11.20
CA PHE A 449 12.77 17.35 11.82
C PHE A 449 11.64 18.30 11.43
N SER A 450 10.93 18.78 12.42
CA SER A 450 9.77 19.66 12.26
C SER A 450 9.69 20.67 13.39
N GLY A 451 8.96 21.74 13.17
CA GLY A 451 8.53 22.65 14.25
C GLY A 451 7.60 21.99 15.27
N TYR A 452 7.03 20.82 14.94
CA TYR A 452 6.09 20.07 15.76
C TYR A 452 6.69 18.81 16.40
N GLY A 453 8.01 18.63 16.33
CA GLY A 453 8.69 17.50 16.95
C GLY A 453 9.91 17.01 16.17
N ARG A 454 10.65 16.08 16.79
CA ARG A 454 11.84 15.44 16.20
C ARG A 454 11.78 13.92 16.38
N PRO A 455 10.74 13.27 15.86
CA PRO A 455 10.65 11.82 15.96
C PRO A 455 11.77 11.11 15.20
N HIS A 456 12.20 9.97 15.75
CA HIS A 456 13.25 9.16 15.14
C HIS A 456 13.10 7.69 15.53
N GLU A 457 13.80 6.82 14.82
CA GLU A 457 13.86 5.41 15.13
C GLU A 457 15.20 4.80 14.80
N PHE A 458 15.50 3.68 15.47
CA PHE A 458 16.58 2.75 15.16
C PHE A 458 15.98 1.39 14.87
N ILE A 459 16.48 0.72 13.83
CA ILE A 459 15.97 -0.55 13.34
C ILE A 459 17.12 -1.56 13.29
N SER A 460 16.84 -2.77 13.72
CA SER A 460 17.69 -3.94 13.47
C SER A 460 16.83 -5.16 13.19
N GLY A 461 17.26 -6.01 12.29
CA GLY A 461 16.50 -7.19 11.92
C GLY A 461 17.24 -8.16 11.02
N GLY A 462 16.56 -9.22 10.68
CA GLY A 462 17.06 -10.23 9.75
C GLY A 462 15.94 -10.82 8.90
N ASN A 463 16.34 -11.26 7.73
CA ASN A 463 15.52 -11.99 6.78
C ASN A 463 16.04 -13.40 6.59
N TYR A 464 15.15 -14.38 6.66
CA TYR A 464 15.46 -15.75 6.32
C TYR A 464 14.61 -16.19 5.10
N TYR A 465 15.27 -16.73 4.10
CA TYR A 465 14.69 -17.18 2.84
C TYR A 465 14.78 -18.71 2.76
N PRO A 466 13.74 -19.47 3.20
CA PRO A 466 13.81 -20.91 3.40
C PRO A 466 14.06 -21.71 2.12
N TRP A 467 13.56 -21.23 0.97
CA TRP A 467 13.71 -21.90 -0.32
C TRP A 467 14.61 -21.16 -1.32
N ASN A 468 15.52 -20.31 -0.83
CA ASN A 468 16.42 -19.52 -1.67
C ASN A 468 15.65 -18.71 -2.73
N THR A 469 14.51 -18.15 -2.35
CA THR A 469 13.73 -17.24 -3.20
C THR A 469 13.31 -16.02 -2.40
N ARG A 470 13.34 -14.84 -3.01
CA ARG A 470 12.83 -13.61 -2.41
C ARG A 470 11.34 -13.63 -2.18
N ASN A 471 10.63 -14.49 -2.91
CA ASN A 471 9.17 -14.55 -2.88
C ASN A 471 8.63 -15.17 -1.58
N LEU A 472 9.47 -15.84 -0.81
CA LEU A 472 9.11 -16.39 0.48
C LEU A 472 10.15 -16.00 1.53
N ARG A 473 9.73 -15.26 2.54
CA ARG A 473 10.61 -14.65 3.51
C ARG A 473 10.01 -14.67 4.91
N LEU A 474 10.80 -15.10 5.88
CA LEU A 474 10.57 -14.84 7.30
C LEU A 474 11.41 -13.63 7.71
N ASN A 475 10.79 -12.61 8.27
CA ASN A 475 11.44 -11.41 8.78
C ASN A 475 11.25 -11.32 10.30
N MET A 476 12.30 -10.97 11.00
CA MET A 476 12.25 -10.60 12.41
C MET A 476 12.99 -9.28 12.61
N GLN A 477 12.36 -8.34 13.32
CA GLN A 477 12.96 -7.04 13.59
C GLN A 477 12.59 -6.48 14.96
N VAL A 478 13.47 -5.60 15.43
CA VAL A 478 13.25 -4.73 16.58
C VAL A 478 13.44 -3.29 16.12
N LEU A 479 12.45 -2.46 16.43
CA LEU A 479 12.53 -1.01 16.24
C LEU A 479 12.55 -0.37 17.62
N ASN A 480 13.37 0.67 17.81
CA ASN A 480 13.27 1.56 18.95
C ASN A 480 12.78 2.92 18.45
N VAL A 481 11.53 3.23 18.73
CA VAL A 481 10.81 4.40 18.21
C VAL A 481 10.79 5.50 19.27
N TYR A 482 10.95 6.73 18.84
CA TYR A 482 10.76 7.91 19.69
C TYR A 482 9.71 8.84 19.09
N GLN A 483 8.59 9.00 19.79
CA GLN A 483 7.46 9.89 19.47
C GLN A 483 7.00 9.80 18.01
N SER A 484 6.62 8.62 17.56
CA SER A 484 6.19 8.40 16.17
C SER A 484 5.23 9.47 15.66
N PRO A 485 5.50 10.09 14.49
CA PRO A 485 4.59 11.03 13.84
C PRO A 485 3.50 10.31 13.05
N VAL A 486 3.65 9.00 12.88
CA VAL A 486 2.74 8.14 12.11
C VAL A 486 1.83 7.39 13.06
N SER A 487 0.55 7.33 12.71
CA SER A 487 -0.42 6.44 13.35
C SER A 487 -1.03 5.61 12.23
N SER A 488 -0.65 4.36 12.14
CA SER A 488 -1.09 3.46 11.09
C SER A 488 -1.33 2.07 11.65
N THR A 489 -2.52 1.56 11.47
CA THR A 489 -2.84 0.16 11.77
C THR A 489 -2.11 -0.82 10.86
N PHE A 490 -1.70 -0.36 9.69
CA PHE A 490 -0.92 -1.17 8.74
C PHE A 490 0.56 -1.31 9.07
N GLY A 491 1.15 -0.32 9.73
CA GLY A 491 2.57 -0.28 10.01
C GLY A 491 2.91 -0.80 11.40
N PHE A 492 4.10 -0.40 11.83
CA PHE A 492 4.63 -0.72 13.15
C PHE A 492 4.27 0.36 14.17
N TYR A 493 3.73 1.48 13.71
CA TYR A 493 3.71 2.72 14.43
C TYR A 493 2.33 3.06 14.95
N LEU A 494 2.31 3.59 16.15
CA LEU A 494 1.19 4.25 16.77
C LEU A 494 1.59 5.71 17.02
N GLY A 495 0.69 6.64 16.80
CA GLY A 495 1.00 8.07 17.01
C GLY A 495 1.54 8.34 18.40
N LYS A 496 2.68 9.04 18.48
CA LYS A 496 3.40 9.36 19.73
C LYS A 496 4.02 8.17 20.48
N ILE A 497 3.94 6.94 20.00
CA ILE A 497 4.59 5.81 20.69
C ILE A 497 6.08 6.08 20.89
N THR A 498 6.57 5.73 22.07
CA THR A 498 8.00 5.78 22.42
C THR A 498 8.40 4.45 23.07
N GLY A 499 9.43 3.82 22.54
CA GLY A 499 10.00 2.58 23.06
C GLY A 499 10.15 1.48 22.02
N PRO A 500 10.51 0.27 22.43
CA PRO A 500 10.80 -0.83 21.54
C PRO A 500 9.52 -1.47 20.98
N VAL A 501 9.60 -1.85 19.70
CA VAL A 501 8.57 -2.60 18.97
C VAL A 501 9.21 -3.83 18.37
N VAL A 502 8.66 -5.00 18.64
CA VAL A 502 9.10 -6.28 18.05
C VAL A 502 8.09 -6.71 17.00
N ALA A 503 8.59 -7.12 15.86
CA ALA A 503 7.74 -7.66 14.80
C ALA A 503 8.38 -8.91 14.19
N ILE A 504 7.55 -9.93 13.98
CA ILE A 504 7.92 -11.15 13.25
C ILE A 504 6.89 -11.32 12.14
N GLY A 505 7.34 -11.38 10.90
CA GLY A 505 6.45 -11.46 9.75
C GLY A 505 6.87 -12.53 8.77
N PHE A 506 5.88 -13.20 8.22
CA PHE A 506 6.02 -14.14 7.12
C PHE A 506 5.42 -13.52 5.87
N THR A 507 6.22 -13.42 4.81
CA THR A 507 5.81 -12.84 3.53
C THR A 507 5.83 -13.92 2.46
N ALA A 508 4.74 -14.06 1.71
CA ALA A 508 4.67 -14.93 0.55
C ALA A 508 4.17 -14.13 -0.66
N LEU A 509 4.87 -14.27 -1.79
CA LEU A 509 4.50 -13.77 -3.11
C LEU A 509 4.42 -14.98 -4.05
N TYR A 510 3.27 -15.22 -4.70
CA TYR A 510 3.04 -16.36 -5.59
C TYR A 510 2.37 -15.94 -6.89
#